data_b2cb118682abf5c96db2ff3adb7f3372
#
_entry.id   b2cb118682abf5c96db2ff3adb7f3372
#
_cell.length_a   1.000
_cell.length_b   1.000
_cell.length_c   1.000
_cell.angle_alpha   90.00
_cell.angle_beta   90.00
_cell.angle_gamma   90.00
#
_symmetry.space_group_name_H-M   'P 1'
#
loop_
_entity.id
_entity.type
_entity.pdbx_description
1 polymer ?
#
loop_
_entity_poly.entity_id
_entity_poly.type
_entity_poly.pdbx_seq_one_letter_code
_entity_poly.pdbx_strand_id
1 'polypeptide(L)'
;MKPAPIQDSDLDFDYGTFDSAGFTASALSSWKSLAAVIDHTLVKPGATRKLVETLCAEAVRCRFACVVVNPVWTSIAVGALAGTGIPVGAVIGSPLGGSLVSTLRQETAALIRLGVRELDMVLPIGQLKSGNHAAVQHTIHAVVSVAHHHGALLKVTLETALLTMEEKLRASEIAIQAGADFIKTSTGSAAGGAIPADVALLRGVAGARCGIKASGGIRTLAQLRTLLEAGANRIGCSASVAILRELGAE
;
A
#
# COMPACT_ATOMS: atom_id res chain seq x y z
N MET A 1 4.32 -0.47 34.05
CA MET A 1 4.09 -1.91 33.90
C MET A 1 4.61 -2.29 32.53
N LYS A 2 5.59 -3.19 32.42
CA LYS A 2 6.03 -3.72 31.13
C LYS A 2 4.89 -4.59 30.56
N PRO A 3 4.51 -4.45 29.28
CA PRO A 3 3.55 -5.37 28.68
C PRO A 3 4.13 -6.79 28.72
N ALA A 4 3.26 -7.77 28.97
CA ALA A 4 3.65 -9.17 28.98
C ALA A 4 4.21 -9.57 27.60
N PRO A 5 5.25 -10.44 27.56
CA PRO A 5 5.70 -11.00 26.27
C PRO A 5 4.56 -11.82 25.65
N ILE A 6 4.40 -11.70 24.33
CA ILE A 6 3.50 -12.56 23.57
C ILE A 6 4.01 -13.99 23.76
N GLN A 7 3.15 -14.88 24.22
CA GLN A 7 3.48 -16.31 24.30
C GLN A 7 3.30 -16.93 22.91
N ASP A 8 4.16 -17.87 22.54
CA ASP A 8 4.09 -18.61 21.26
C ASP A 8 2.73 -19.28 21.01
N SER A 9 1.92 -19.48 22.06
CA SER A 9 0.55 -20.00 21.99
C SER A 9 -0.46 -19.05 21.34
N ASP A 10 -0.13 -17.76 21.15
CA ASP A 10 -1.02 -16.78 20.52
C ASP A 10 -0.90 -16.79 18.99
N LEU A 11 -0.03 -17.63 18.42
CA LEU A 11 0.27 -17.72 16.99
C LEU A 11 -0.47 -18.87 16.28
N ASP A 12 -1.27 -19.66 16.99
CA ASP A 12 -1.95 -20.86 16.47
C ASP A 12 -3.38 -20.62 15.95
N PHE A 13 -3.68 -19.42 15.44
CA PHE A 13 -4.92 -19.20 14.72
C PHE A 13 -4.73 -19.52 13.23
N ASP A 14 -5.48 -20.49 12.72
CA ASP A 14 -5.60 -20.74 11.27
C ASP A 14 -6.33 -19.55 10.62
N TYR A 15 -5.57 -18.57 10.20
CA TYR A 15 -6.06 -17.36 9.54
C TYR A 15 -6.33 -17.57 8.04
N GLY A 16 -6.41 -18.80 7.57
CA GLY A 16 -6.48 -19.16 6.17
C GLY A 16 -5.15 -18.88 5.44
N THR A 17 -4.87 -19.68 4.44
CA THR A 17 -3.67 -19.51 3.61
C THR A 17 -4.01 -18.72 2.36
N PHE A 18 -3.19 -17.72 2.03
CA PHE A 18 -3.27 -17.05 0.73
C PHE A 18 -2.51 -17.89 -0.31
N ASP A 19 -3.19 -18.30 -1.39
CA ASP A 19 -2.56 -19.01 -2.50
C ASP A 19 -1.74 -18.05 -3.37
N SER A 20 -0.49 -17.82 -2.98
CA SER A 20 0.43 -16.96 -3.73
C SER A 20 0.74 -17.50 -5.12
N ALA A 21 0.83 -18.82 -5.29
CA ALA A 21 1.15 -19.44 -6.57
C ALA A 21 0.02 -19.29 -7.59
N GLY A 22 -1.21 -19.63 -7.19
CA GLY A 22 -2.39 -19.46 -8.03
C GLY A 22 -2.66 -17.99 -8.35
N PHE A 23 -2.51 -17.09 -7.36
CA PHE A 23 -2.65 -15.66 -7.60
C PHE A 23 -1.62 -15.15 -8.62
N THR A 24 -0.34 -15.54 -8.46
CA THR A 24 0.74 -15.13 -9.38
C THR A 24 0.49 -15.66 -10.80
N ALA A 25 0.10 -16.91 -10.94
CA ALA A 25 -0.24 -17.50 -12.24
C ALA A 25 -1.39 -16.73 -12.91
N SER A 26 -2.44 -16.40 -12.15
CA SER A 26 -3.57 -15.62 -12.63
C SER A 26 -3.15 -14.20 -13.04
N ALA A 27 -2.41 -13.49 -12.19
CA ALA A 27 -1.96 -12.12 -12.45
C ALA A 27 -1.05 -12.05 -13.70
N LEU A 28 -0.20 -13.04 -13.92
CA LEU A 28 0.74 -13.10 -15.04
C LEU A 28 0.17 -13.77 -16.30
N SER A 29 -1.09 -14.18 -16.29
CA SER A 29 -1.75 -14.82 -17.44
C SER A 29 -1.89 -13.88 -18.65
N SER A 30 -1.93 -12.58 -18.42
CA SER A 30 -1.95 -11.55 -19.46
C SER A 30 -1.50 -10.20 -18.89
N TRP A 31 -1.08 -9.28 -19.77
CA TRP A 31 -0.78 -7.92 -19.33
C TRP A 31 -2.01 -7.20 -18.71
N LYS A 32 -3.23 -7.55 -19.13
CA LYS A 32 -4.48 -7.00 -18.57
C LYS A 32 -4.71 -7.49 -17.14
N SER A 33 -4.50 -8.78 -16.90
CA SER A 33 -4.57 -9.36 -15.55
C SER A 33 -3.52 -8.75 -14.64
N LEU A 34 -2.31 -8.52 -15.16
CA LEU A 34 -1.25 -7.88 -14.40
C LEU A 34 -1.57 -6.42 -14.09
N ALA A 35 -2.11 -5.66 -15.03
CA ALA A 35 -2.51 -4.27 -14.81
C ALA A 35 -3.53 -4.14 -13.67
N ALA A 36 -4.46 -5.09 -13.57
CA ALA A 36 -5.51 -5.10 -12.55
C ALA A 36 -5.00 -5.29 -11.10
N VAL A 37 -3.71 -5.56 -10.89
CA VAL A 37 -3.08 -5.65 -9.57
C VAL A 37 -2.03 -4.56 -9.34
N ILE A 38 -1.91 -3.59 -10.25
CA ILE A 38 -0.92 -2.51 -10.16
C ILE A 38 -1.59 -1.17 -9.81
N ASP A 39 -1.07 -0.53 -8.75
CA ASP A 39 -1.31 0.88 -8.46
C ASP A 39 -0.29 1.72 -9.25
N HIS A 40 -0.73 2.37 -10.32
CA HIS A 40 0.09 3.26 -11.12
C HIS A 40 0.37 4.55 -10.35
N THR A 41 1.64 4.80 -9.99
CA THR A 41 1.96 5.71 -8.89
C THR A 41 2.87 6.85 -9.32
N LEU A 42 2.49 8.09 -8.94
CA LEU A 42 3.30 9.29 -9.08
C LEU A 42 3.24 10.15 -7.82
N VAL A 43 4.19 9.92 -6.91
CA VAL A 43 4.31 10.62 -5.61
C VAL A 43 5.63 11.39 -5.47
N LYS A 44 6.33 11.62 -6.57
CA LYS A 44 7.57 12.42 -6.58
C LYS A 44 7.27 13.88 -6.25
N PRO A 45 8.13 14.58 -5.45
CA PRO A 45 7.93 15.99 -5.12
C PRO A 45 7.81 16.90 -6.35
N GLY A 46 8.52 16.59 -7.44
CA GLY A 46 8.49 17.34 -8.69
C GLY A 46 7.37 16.94 -9.66
N ALA A 47 6.32 16.20 -9.22
CA ALA A 47 5.19 15.88 -10.07
C ALA A 47 4.48 17.17 -10.53
N THR A 48 4.20 17.25 -11.83
CA THR A 48 3.47 18.38 -12.44
C THR A 48 2.07 17.95 -12.88
N ARG A 49 1.16 18.91 -13.09
CA ARG A 49 -0.17 18.65 -13.64
C ARG A 49 -0.11 17.76 -14.89
N LYS A 50 0.75 18.10 -15.87
CA LYS A 50 0.92 17.33 -17.11
C LYS A 50 1.32 15.88 -16.86
N LEU A 51 2.21 15.62 -15.90
CA LEU A 51 2.59 14.26 -15.54
C LEU A 51 1.45 13.48 -14.89
N VAL A 52 0.61 14.13 -14.07
CA VAL A 52 -0.58 13.50 -13.47
C VAL A 52 -1.63 13.20 -14.53
N GLU A 53 -1.87 14.11 -15.48
CA GLU A 53 -2.79 13.88 -16.61
C GLU A 53 -2.30 12.71 -17.48
N THR A 54 -0.99 12.63 -17.75
CA THR A 54 -0.38 11.48 -18.46
C THR A 54 -0.58 10.18 -17.70
N LEU A 55 -0.30 10.18 -16.39
CA LEU A 55 -0.51 9.02 -15.49
C LEU A 55 -1.96 8.50 -15.57
N CYS A 56 -2.93 9.41 -15.54
CA CYS A 56 -4.34 9.04 -15.64
C CYS A 56 -4.70 8.47 -17.03
N ALA A 57 -4.20 9.08 -18.11
CA ALA A 57 -4.41 8.57 -19.47
C ALA A 57 -3.82 7.16 -19.67
N GLU A 58 -2.61 6.92 -19.12
CA GLU A 58 -1.99 5.59 -19.10
C GLU A 58 -2.84 4.60 -18.29
N ALA A 59 -3.38 5.03 -17.14
CA ALA A 59 -4.22 4.19 -16.31
C ALA A 59 -5.51 3.76 -17.04
N VAL A 60 -6.14 4.66 -17.76
CA VAL A 60 -7.33 4.34 -18.57
C VAL A 60 -7.00 3.35 -19.68
N ARG A 61 -5.91 3.59 -20.42
CA ARG A 61 -5.48 2.71 -21.52
C ARG A 61 -5.15 1.31 -21.04
N CYS A 62 -4.42 1.20 -19.94
CA CYS A 62 -3.93 -0.09 -19.40
C CYS A 62 -4.90 -0.72 -18.39
N ARG A 63 -5.91 -0.01 -17.91
CA ARG A 63 -6.86 -0.45 -16.88
C ARG A 63 -6.16 -0.87 -15.59
N PHE A 64 -5.27 -0.01 -15.08
CA PHE A 64 -4.63 -0.24 -13.78
C PHE A 64 -5.64 -0.31 -12.63
N ALA A 65 -5.26 -1.03 -11.56
CA ALA A 65 -6.10 -1.20 -10.38
C ALA A 65 -6.45 0.12 -9.69
N CYS A 66 -5.48 1.05 -9.64
CA CYS A 66 -5.62 2.35 -8.98
C CYS A 66 -4.58 3.33 -9.55
N VAL A 67 -4.87 4.62 -9.47
CA VAL A 67 -3.90 5.71 -9.67
C VAL A 67 -3.57 6.33 -8.32
N VAL A 68 -2.29 6.35 -7.93
CA VAL A 68 -1.87 6.90 -6.63
C VAL A 68 -1.06 8.18 -6.82
N VAL A 69 -1.50 9.27 -6.17
CA VAL A 69 -0.89 10.60 -6.27
C VAL A 69 -0.68 11.25 -4.90
N ASN A 70 0.10 12.32 -4.86
CA ASN A 70 0.14 13.21 -3.68
C ASN A 70 -1.18 13.96 -3.51
N PRO A 71 -1.57 14.34 -2.27
CA PRO A 71 -2.83 15.02 -1.96
C PRO A 71 -3.17 16.21 -2.85
N VAL A 72 -2.18 17.05 -3.16
CA VAL A 72 -2.34 18.26 -3.99
C VAL A 72 -2.86 17.97 -5.41
N TRP A 73 -2.65 16.76 -5.92
CA TRP A 73 -3.04 16.34 -7.28
C TRP A 73 -4.36 15.57 -7.36
N THR A 74 -4.97 15.31 -6.21
CA THR A 74 -6.15 14.44 -6.10
C THR A 74 -7.32 14.92 -6.97
N SER A 75 -7.67 16.21 -6.91
CA SER A 75 -8.80 16.76 -7.68
C SER A 75 -8.60 16.61 -9.20
N ILE A 76 -7.35 16.74 -9.68
CA ILE A 76 -7.00 16.56 -11.09
C ILE A 76 -7.16 15.09 -11.48
N ALA A 77 -6.62 14.17 -10.67
CA ALA A 77 -6.71 12.74 -10.94
C ALA A 77 -8.18 12.25 -10.92
N VAL A 78 -8.96 12.68 -9.93
CA VAL A 78 -10.39 12.32 -9.82
C VAL A 78 -11.17 12.84 -11.02
N GLY A 79 -10.92 14.08 -11.44
CA GLY A 79 -11.57 14.63 -12.65
C GLY A 79 -11.19 13.89 -13.93
N ALA A 80 -9.90 13.55 -14.10
CA ALA A 80 -9.41 12.83 -15.26
C ALA A 80 -9.89 11.37 -15.36
N LEU A 81 -10.19 10.73 -14.21
CA LEU A 81 -10.65 9.34 -14.13
C LEU A 81 -12.17 9.22 -13.95
N ALA A 82 -12.92 10.32 -13.96
CA ALA A 82 -14.37 10.28 -13.82
C ALA A 82 -15.02 9.39 -14.89
N GLY A 83 -15.91 8.49 -14.46
CA GLY A 83 -16.63 7.56 -15.35
C GLY A 83 -15.81 6.36 -15.86
N THR A 84 -14.51 6.26 -15.53
CA THR A 84 -13.66 5.14 -16.00
C THR A 84 -13.73 3.89 -15.13
N GLY A 85 -14.22 4.03 -13.89
CA GLY A 85 -14.22 2.97 -12.87
C GLY A 85 -12.88 2.76 -12.18
N ILE A 86 -11.82 3.48 -12.55
CA ILE A 86 -10.50 3.37 -11.92
C ILE A 86 -10.47 4.28 -10.68
N PRO A 87 -10.23 3.72 -9.47
CA PRO A 87 -10.16 4.52 -8.25
C PRO A 87 -8.91 5.40 -8.21
N VAL A 88 -9.04 6.54 -7.54
CA VAL A 88 -7.90 7.39 -7.16
C VAL A 88 -7.50 7.05 -5.73
N GLY A 89 -6.21 6.80 -5.56
CA GLY A 89 -5.53 6.68 -4.28
C GLY A 89 -4.72 7.92 -3.96
N ALA A 90 -4.56 8.21 -2.67
CA ALA A 90 -3.70 9.30 -2.20
C ALA A 90 -2.84 8.84 -1.02
N VAL A 91 -1.60 9.36 -0.94
CA VAL A 91 -0.75 9.16 0.24
C VAL A 91 -1.16 10.11 1.35
N ILE A 92 -1.09 9.67 2.62
CA ILE A 92 -1.32 10.49 3.80
C ILE A 92 -0.23 10.31 4.85
N GLY A 93 0.12 11.38 5.55
CA GLY A 93 1.24 11.39 6.50
C GLY A 93 2.59 11.02 5.87
N SER A 94 2.67 11.03 4.55
CA SER A 94 3.82 10.58 3.76
C SER A 94 4.81 11.73 3.53
N PRO A 95 6.13 11.42 3.46
CA PRO A 95 6.71 10.07 3.59
C PRO A 95 7.12 9.69 5.02
N LEU A 96 7.00 10.57 6.00
CA LEU A 96 7.68 10.46 7.30
C LEU A 96 6.86 9.74 8.39
N GLY A 97 5.54 9.66 8.27
CA GLY A 97 4.68 9.13 9.33
C GLY A 97 4.65 9.98 10.61
N GLY A 98 5.06 11.26 10.54
CA GLY A 98 5.24 12.15 11.69
C GLY A 98 4.08 13.11 11.98
N SER A 99 2.93 12.91 11.36
CA SER A 99 1.78 13.81 11.50
C SER A 99 0.97 13.51 12.76
N LEU A 100 0.31 14.56 13.32
CA LEU A 100 -0.64 14.39 14.41
C LEU A 100 -1.86 13.57 13.95
N VAL A 101 -2.44 12.78 14.85
CA VAL A 101 -3.65 11.98 14.58
C VAL A 101 -4.81 12.85 14.07
N SER A 102 -5.02 14.03 14.66
CA SER A 102 -6.06 14.97 14.23
C SER A 102 -5.86 15.44 12.78
N THR A 103 -4.61 15.73 12.40
CA THR A 103 -4.25 16.12 11.02
C THR A 103 -4.51 14.99 10.04
N LEU A 104 -4.08 13.76 10.37
CA LEU A 104 -4.31 12.58 9.50
C LEU A 104 -5.81 12.33 9.28
N ARG A 105 -6.62 12.43 10.34
CA ARG A 105 -8.09 12.29 10.21
C ARG A 105 -8.70 13.36 9.31
N GLN A 106 -8.27 14.63 9.47
CA GLN A 106 -8.76 15.73 8.64
C GLN A 106 -8.34 15.59 7.18
N GLU A 107 -7.07 15.23 6.93
CA GLU A 107 -6.55 14.97 5.58
C GLU A 107 -7.31 13.82 4.92
N THR A 108 -7.51 12.70 5.63
CA THR A 108 -8.31 11.56 5.18
C THR A 108 -9.71 11.99 4.76
N ALA A 109 -10.44 12.68 5.62
CA ALA A 109 -11.79 13.14 5.34
C ALA A 109 -11.84 14.13 4.15
N ALA A 110 -10.84 15.01 4.04
CA ALA A 110 -10.75 15.95 2.93
C ALA A 110 -10.53 15.24 1.60
N LEU A 111 -9.60 14.28 1.55
CA LEU A 111 -9.30 13.50 0.34
C LEU A 111 -10.50 12.66 -0.12
N ILE A 112 -11.21 12.02 0.82
CA ILE A 112 -12.41 11.24 0.52
C ILE A 112 -13.51 12.14 -0.07
N ARG A 113 -13.72 13.33 0.47
CA ARG A 113 -14.67 14.31 -0.10
C ARG A 113 -14.30 14.74 -1.53
N LEU A 114 -13.01 14.74 -1.87
CA LEU A 114 -12.53 15.00 -3.25
C LEU A 114 -12.72 13.80 -4.19
N GLY A 115 -13.10 12.62 -3.67
CA GLY A 115 -13.36 11.43 -4.49
C GLY A 115 -12.32 10.32 -4.38
N VAL A 116 -11.33 10.44 -3.45
CA VAL A 116 -10.38 9.34 -3.16
C VAL A 116 -11.12 8.12 -2.62
N ARG A 117 -10.67 6.93 -3.03
CA ARG A 117 -11.21 5.64 -2.60
C ARG A 117 -10.18 4.73 -1.96
N GLU A 118 -8.90 5.01 -2.13
CA GLU A 118 -7.81 4.24 -1.53
C GLU A 118 -6.79 5.20 -0.90
N LEU A 119 -6.33 4.88 0.30
CA LEU A 119 -5.40 5.73 1.06
C LEU A 119 -4.16 4.92 1.42
N ASP A 120 -2.98 5.48 1.17
CA ASP A 120 -1.69 4.89 1.54
C ASP A 120 -1.10 5.71 2.71
N MET A 121 -1.34 5.26 3.96
CA MET A 121 -0.85 5.92 5.17
C MET A 121 0.54 5.42 5.53
N VAL A 122 1.44 6.31 5.96
CA VAL A 122 2.68 5.91 6.61
C VAL A 122 2.46 5.81 8.11
N LEU A 123 2.84 4.67 8.73
CA LEU A 123 2.72 4.49 10.17
C LEU A 123 3.69 5.44 10.93
N PRO A 124 3.40 5.78 12.20
CA PRO A 124 4.29 6.61 12.99
C PRO A 124 5.54 5.83 13.46
N ILE A 125 6.53 5.70 12.56
CA ILE A 125 7.74 4.89 12.73
C ILE A 125 8.47 5.18 14.03
N GLY A 126 8.62 6.48 14.38
CA GLY A 126 9.28 6.88 15.62
C GLY A 126 8.56 6.39 16.88
N GLN A 127 7.23 6.36 16.88
CA GLN A 127 6.44 5.80 17.98
C GLN A 127 6.61 4.28 18.09
N LEU A 128 6.63 3.58 16.93
CA LEU A 128 6.89 2.15 16.89
C LEU A 128 8.26 1.82 17.51
N LYS A 129 9.32 2.50 17.06
CA LYS A 129 10.70 2.32 17.57
C LYS A 129 10.85 2.68 19.05
N SER A 130 10.01 3.55 19.56
CA SER A 130 9.95 3.91 20.99
C SER A 130 9.15 2.91 21.83
N GLY A 131 8.62 1.83 21.24
CA GLY A 131 7.77 0.86 21.92
C GLY A 131 6.34 1.34 22.23
N ASN A 132 5.93 2.49 21.71
CA ASN A 132 4.59 3.08 21.93
C ASN A 132 3.54 2.42 21.03
N HIS A 133 3.41 1.09 21.11
CA HIS A 133 2.56 0.28 20.22
C HIS A 133 1.08 0.70 20.28
N ALA A 134 0.58 1.03 21.47
CA ALA A 134 -0.79 1.51 21.64
C ALA A 134 -1.05 2.83 20.89
N ALA A 135 -0.08 3.76 20.87
CA ALA A 135 -0.20 5.00 20.11
C ALA A 135 -0.18 4.75 18.59
N VAL A 136 0.66 3.79 18.12
CA VAL A 136 0.68 3.37 16.71
C VAL A 136 -0.68 2.80 16.32
N GLN A 137 -1.21 1.85 17.09
CA GLN A 137 -2.52 1.23 16.86
C GLN A 137 -3.65 2.26 16.85
N HIS A 138 -3.67 3.16 17.84
CA HIS A 138 -4.66 4.24 17.92
C HIS A 138 -4.60 5.15 16.68
N THR A 139 -3.40 5.49 16.22
CA THR A 139 -3.23 6.36 15.04
C THR A 139 -3.79 5.69 13.78
N ILE A 140 -3.46 4.42 13.55
CA ILE A 140 -3.96 3.67 12.38
C ILE A 140 -5.48 3.52 12.47
N HIS A 141 -6.00 3.07 13.63
CA HIS A 141 -7.44 2.87 13.83
C HIS A 141 -8.25 4.16 13.63
N ALA A 142 -7.71 5.31 14.06
CA ALA A 142 -8.37 6.60 13.89
C ALA A 142 -8.53 6.99 12.41
N VAL A 143 -7.57 6.59 11.55
CA VAL A 143 -7.63 6.80 10.09
C VAL A 143 -8.53 5.77 9.42
N VAL A 144 -8.39 4.46 9.79
CA VAL A 144 -9.26 3.37 9.33
C VAL A 144 -10.73 3.72 9.54
N SER A 145 -11.07 4.19 10.74
CA SER A 145 -12.47 4.55 11.09
C SER A 145 -13.05 5.61 10.17
N VAL A 146 -12.26 6.61 9.79
CA VAL A 146 -12.69 7.64 8.83
C VAL A 146 -12.80 7.06 7.42
N ALA A 147 -11.82 6.27 6.99
CA ALA A 147 -11.80 5.67 5.65
C ALA A 147 -12.99 4.72 5.45
N HIS A 148 -13.17 3.76 6.34
CA HIS A 148 -14.21 2.74 6.24
C HIS A 148 -15.63 3.32 6.37
N HIS A 149 -15.83 4.36 7.20
CA HIS A 149 -17.13 5.05 7.29
C HIS A 149 -17.62 5.57 5.93
N HIS A 150 -16.69 5.86 5.04
CA HIS A 150 -16.96 6.37 3.69
C HIS A 150 -16.69 5.36 2.57
N GLY A 151 -16.46 4.09 2.89
CA GLY A 151 -16.21 3.02 1.91
C GLY A 151 -14.87 3.15 1.17
N ALA A 152 -13.86 3.80 1.77
CA ALA A 152 -12.51 3.88 1.24
C ALA A 152 -11.60 2.84 1.92
N LEU A 153 -10.63 2.29 1.15
CA LEU A 153 -9.63 1.36 1.66
C LEU A 153 -8.46 2.11 2.31
N LEU A 154 -7.87 1.51 3.36
CA LEU A 154 -6.63 1.98 3.97
C LEU A 154 -5.51 0.95 3.82
N LYS A 155 -4.38 1.40 3.26
CA LYS A 155 -3.12 0.64 3.19
C LYS A 155 -2.11 1.31 4.13
N VAL A 156 -1.49 0.52 5.02
CA VAL A 156 -0.51 1.00 5.99
C VAL A 156 0.90 0.69 5.51
N THR A 157 1.66 1.74 5.18
CA THR A 157 3.06 1.64 4.77
C THR A 157 3.94 1.52 6.01
N LEU A 158 4.69 0.43 6.11
CA LEU A 158 5.59 0.14 7.24
C LEU A 158 6.95 0.82 7.09
N GLU A 159 7.42 1.06 5.87
CA GLU A 159 8.80 1.44 5.52
C GLU A 159 9.80 0.39 6.01
N THR A 160 9.68 -0.81 5.49
CA THR A 160 10.36 -2.02 5.99
C THR A 160 11.88 -1.89 6.05
N ALA A 161 12.49 -1.08 5.17
CA ALA A 161 13.93 -0.83 5.17
C ALA A 161 14.45 -0.12 6.44
N LEU A 162 13.56 0.53 7.21
CA LEU A 162 13.90 1.22 8.46
C LEU A 162 13.66 0.35 9.70
N LEU A 163 13.10 -0.84 9.54
CA LEU A 163 12.63 -1.69 10.64
C LEU A 163 13.47 -2.95 10.80
N THR A 164 13.69 -3.37 12.04
CA THR A 164 14.18 -4.70 12.35
C THR A 164 13.13 -5.76 12.03
N MET A 165 13.50 -7.05 12.03
CA MET A 165 12.54 -8.14 11.82
C MET A 165 11.42 -8.11 12.86
N GLU A 166 11.76 -7.95 14.14
CA GLU A 166 10.78 -7.86 15.23
C GLU A 166 9.84 -6.67 15.08
N GLU A 167 10.37 -5.51 14.69
CA GLU A 167 9.56 -4.30 14.41
C GLU A 167 8.62 -4.51 13.22
N LYS A 168 9.05 -5.22 12.14
CA LYS A 168 8.20 -5.56 11.00
C LYS A 168 7.04 -6.47 11.41
N LEU A 169 7.30 -7.52 12.19
CA LEU A 169 6.27 -8.41 12.73
C LEU A 169 5.27 -7.63 13.57
N ARG A 170 5.76 -6.86 14.53
CA ARG A 170 4.94 -6.07 15.44
C ARG A 170 4.08 -5.02 14.70
N ALA A 171 4.69 -4.28 13.75
CA ALA A 171 3.98 -3.28 12.96
C ALA A 171 2.87 -3.91 12.11
N SER A 172 3.12 -5.10 11.55
CA SER A 172 2.14 -5.84 10.76
C SER A 172 0.94 -6.25 11.60
N GLU A 173 1.17 -6.84 12.76
CA GLU A 173 0.10 -7.21 13.69
C GLU A 173 -0.73 -6.00 14.12
N ILE A 174 -0.06 -4.89 14.50
CA ILE A 174 -0.74 -3.66 14.91
C ILE A 174 -1.61 -3.12 13.76
N ALA A 175 -1.10 -3.11 12.52
CA ALA A 175 -1.84 -2.61 11.36
C ALA A 175 -3.10 -3.46 11.10
N ILE A 176 -2.97 -4.79 11.15
CA ILE A 176 -4.09 -5.73 10.98
C ILE A 176 -5.13 -5.55 12.09
N GLN A 177 -4.71 -5.52 13.35
CA GLN A 177 -5.59 -5.33 14.50
C GLN A 177 -6.29 -3.98 14.49
N ALA A 178 -5.66 -2.94 13.91
CA ALA A 178 -6.26 -1.65 13.74
C ALA A 178 -7.26 -1.59 12.56
N GLY A 179 -7.37 -2.64 11.75
CA GLY A 179 -8.33 -2.76 10.66
C GLY A 179 -7.80 -2.33 9.29
N ALA A 180 -6.47 -2.30 9.06
CA ALA A 180 -5.91 -2.01 7.75
C ALA A 180 -6.34 -3.05 6.70
N ASP A 181 -6.72 -2.60 5.50
CA ASP A 181 -7.06 -3.48 4.37
C ASP A 181 -5.81 -4.06 3.70
N PHE A 182 -4.71 -3.31 3.72
CA PHE A 182 -3.41 -3.73 3.20
C PHE A 182 -2.27 -3.31 4.12
N ILE A 183 -1.25 -4.15 4.20
CA ILE A 183 0.09 -3.76 4.66
C ILE A 183 0.94 -3.48 3.42
N LYS A 184 1.63 -2.35 3.43
CA LYS A 184 2.50 -1.91 2.32
C LYS A 184 3.95 -1.86 2.78
N THR A 185 4.88 -2.31 1.93
CA THR A 185 6.30 -2.36 2.30
C THR A 185 6.93 -0.97 2.46
N SER A 186 6.86 -0.11 1.46
CA SER A 186 7.69 1.09 1.39
C SER A 186 6.99 2.27 0.72
N THR A 187 7.40 3.49 1.08
CA THR A 187 6.96 4.73 0.40
C THR A 187 7.62 4.89 -0.98
N GLY A 188 8.85 4.39 -1.13
CA GLY A 188 9.73 4.65 -2.27
C GLY A 188 10.53 5.95 -2.13
N SER A 189 10.48 6.62 -0.97
CA SER A 189 11.23 7.86 -0.67
C SER A 189 12.46 7.60 0.20
N ALA A 190 12.45 6.56 1.03
CA ALA A 190 13.60 6.14 1.82
C ALA A 190 14.57 5.28 0.99
N ALA A 191 15.79 5.09 1.51
CA ALA A 191 16.73 4.14 0.96
C ALA A 191 16.16 2.71 1.11
N GLY A 192 16.12 1.97 0.02
CA GLY A 192 15.50 0.64 -0.05
C GLY A 192 14.18 0.63 -0.81
N GLY A 193 13.50 -0.50 -0.78
CA GLY A 193 12.24 -0.73 -1.48
C GLY A 193 11.70 -2.12 -1.15
N ALA A 194 10.74 -2.60 -1.92
CA ALA A 194 10.20 -3.94 -1.74
C ALA A 194 11.24 -5.03 -2.04
N ILE A 195 11.42 -5.94 -1.09
CA ILE A 195 12.21 -7.16 -1.29
C ILE A 195 11.34 -8.39 -0.99
N PRO A 196 11.56 -9.53 -1.72
CA PRO A 196 10.74 -10.73 -1.54
C PRO A 196 10.72 -11.25 -0.10
N ALA A 197 11.84 -11.19 0.62
CA ALA A 197 11.92 -11.65 2.01
C ALA A 197 10.97 -10.87 2.95
N ASP A 198 10.87 -9.53 2.78
CA ASP A 198 9.93 -8.72 3.55
C ASP A 198 8.49 -9.06 3.18
N VAL A 199 8.19 -9.21 1.88
CA VAL A 199 6.84 -9.57 1.42
C VAL A 199 6.40 -10.91 1.98
N ALA A 200 7.28 -11.93 1.96
CA ALA A 200 7.00 -13.25 2.53
C ALA A 200 6.74 -13.17 4.05
N LEU A 201 7.56 -12.37 4.77
CA LEU A 201 7.37 -12.13 6.20
C LEU A 201 5.99 -11.50 6.48
N LEU A 202 5.65 -10.43 5.75
CA LEU A 202 4.36 -9.74 5.91
C LEU A 202 3.19 -10.66 5.56
N ARG A 203 3.32 -11.49 4.51
CA ARG A 203 2.29 -12.46 4.13
C ARG A 203 2.12 -13.53 5.21
N GLY A 204 3.22 -14.02 5.81
CA GLY A 204 3.17 -14.96 6.94
C GLY A 204 2.34 -14.41 8.11
N VAL A 205 2.53 -13.14 8.47
CA VAL A 205 1.74 -12.49 9.53
C VAL A 205 0.30 -12.26 9.10
N ALA A 206 0.08 -11.80 7.87
CA ALA A 206 -1.25 -11.42 7.39
C ALA A 206 -2.16 -12.64 7.13
N GLY A 207 -1.61 -13.77 6.72
CA GLY A 207 -2.42 -14.88 6.22
C GLY A 207 -3.36 -14.41 5.09
N ALA A 208 -4.64 -14.72 5.18
CA ALA A 208 -5.67 -14.22 4.26
C ALA A 208 -6.40 -12.96 4.78
N ARG A 209 -6.10 -12.49 6.01
CA ARG A 209 -6.82 -11.39 6.68
C ARG A 209 -6.60 -10.02 6.04
N CYS A 210 -5.45 -9.81 5.41
CA CYS A 210 -5.03 -8.50 4.94
C CYS A 210 -4.27 -8.64 3.61
N GLY A 211 -4.45 -7.68 2.71
CA GLY A 211 -3.67 -7.60 1.48
C GLY A 211 -2.22 -7.20 1.74
N ILE A 212 -1.30 -7.62 0.86
CA ILE A 212 0.10 -7.17 0.88
C ILE A 212 0.39 -6.38 -0.39
N LYS A 213 0.75 -5.10 -0.20
CA LYS A 213 1.20 -4.24 -1.29
C LYS A 213 2.72 -4.12 -1.28
N ALA A 214 3.37 -4.59 -2.33
CA ALA A 214 4.79 -4.37 -2.54
C ALA A 214 5.02 -3.07 -3.33
N SER A 215 5.90 -2.19 -2.86
CA SER A 215 6.22 -0.94 -3.54
C SER A 215 7.62 -0.41 -3.22
N GLY A 216 8.15 0.43 -4.11
CA GLY A 216 9.51 0.97 -4.04
C GLY A 216 10.51 0.12 -4.83
N GLY A 217 11.18 0.75 -5.79
CA GLY A 217 12.26 0.13 -6.56
C GLY A 217 11.86 -0.85 -7.66
N ILE A 218 10.58 -1.11 -7.88
CA ILE A 218 10.08 -2.11 -8.85
C ILE A 218 10.10 -1.50 -10.26
N ARG A 219 10.91 -2.08 -11.16
CA ARG A 219 11.17 -1.52 -12.51
C ARG A 219 11.04 -2.54 -13.64
N THR A 220 11.07 -3.84 -13.34
CA THR A 220 11.03 -4.93 -14.34
C THR A 220 9.97 -5.98 -14.00
N LEU A 221 9.52 -6.70 -15.00
CA LEU A 221 8.58 -7.82 -14.82
C LEU A 221 9.18 -8.91 -13.92
N ALA A 222 10.49 -9.18 -14.05
CA ALA A 222 11.17 -10.17 -13.22
C ALA A 222 11.11 -9.80 -11.72
N GLN A 223 11.40 -8.54 -11.35
CA GLN A 223 11.26 -8.06 -9.97
C GLN A 223 9.82 -8.16 -9.48
N LEU A 224 8.85 -7.75 -10.30
CA LEU A 224 7.44 -7.81 -9.94
C LEU A 224 6.99 -9.25 -9.70
N ARG A 225 7.39 -10.20 -10.57
CA ARG A 225 7.08 -11.63 -10.44
C ARG A 225 7.54 -12.18 -9.09
N THR A 226 8.81 -11.93 -8.69
CA THR A 226 9.34 -12.44 -7.41
C THR A 226 8.58 -11.90 -6.19
N LEU A 227 8.03 -10.69 -6.28
CA LEU A 227 7.21 -10.11 -5.20
C LEU A 227 5.81 -10.73 -5.14
N LEU A 228 5.18 -11.05 -6.29
CA LEU A 228 3.92 -11.79 -6.33
C LEU A 228 4.11 -13.21 -5.76
N GLU A 229 5.16 -13.91 -6.20
CA GLU A 229 5.52 -15.26 -5.72
C GLU A 229 5.75 -15.26 -4.19
N ALA A 230 6.32 -14.18 -3.66
CA ALA A 230 6.50 -13.99 -2.21
C ALA A 230 5.20 -13.68 -1.45
N GLY A 231 4.07 -13.45 -2.14
CA GLY A 231 2.77 -13.27 -1.52
C GLY A 231 2.18 -11.86 -1.60
N ALA A 232 2.77 -10.93 -2.39
CA ALA A 232 2.10 -9.68 -2.70
C ALA A 232 0.88 -9.93 -3.58
N ASN A 233 -0.22 -9.20 -3.33
CA ASN A 233 -1.42 -9.20 -4.17
C ASN A 233 -1.79 -7.79 -4.67
N ARG A 234 -0.91 -6.82 -4.43
CA ARG A 234 -0.96 -5.47 -5.00
C ARG A 234 0.47 -4.96 -5.21
N ILE A 235 0.71 -4.28 -6.31
CA ILE A 235 2.03 -3.72 -6.65
C ILE A 235 1.89 -2.21 -6.83
N GLY A 236 2.76 -1.44 -6.17
CA GLY A 236 2.85 0.01 -6.37
C GLY A 236 4.14 0.36 -7.11
N CYS A 237 4.05 0.86 -8.34
CA CYS A 237 5.22 1.29 -9.09
C CYS A 237 4.92 2.43 -10.07
N SER A 238 5.97 3.13 -10.49
CA SER A 238 5.91 4.17 -11.53
C SER A 238 6.33 3.66 -12.91
N ALA A 239 6.97 2.49 -12.99
CA ALA A 239 7.40 1.87 -14.24
C ALA A 239 6.33 0.95 -14.85
N SER A 240 5.08 1.08 -14.41
CA SER A 240 3.97 0.16 -14.70
C SER A 240 3.81 -0.14 -16.20
N VAL A 241 3.80 0.90 -17.05
CA VAL A 241 3.66 0.72 -18.51
C VAL A 241 4.83 -0.04 -19.11
N ALA A 242 6.07 0.25 -18.67
CA ALA A 242 7.24 -0.48 -19.14
C ALA A 242 7.18 -1.97 -18.75
N ILE A 243 6.74 -2.26 -17.52
CA ILE A 243 6.57 -3.64 -17.04
C ILE A 243 5.49 -4.39 -17.84
N LEU A 244 4.37 -3.73 -18.18
CA LEU A 244 3.33 -4.37 -18.99
C LEU A 244 3.82 -4.67 -20.42
N ARG A 245 4.70 -3.83 -20.99
CA ARG A 245 5.30 -4.09 -22.31
C ARG A 245 6.18 -5.33 -22.31
N GLU A 246 6.88 -5.65 -21.22
CA GLU A 246 7.62 -6.91 -21.08
C GLU A 246 6.69 -8.14 -21.13
N LEU A 247 5.39 -7.97 -20.85
CA LEU A 247 4.35 -9.02 -20.93
C LEU A 247 3.46 -8.86 -22.18
N GLY A 248 3.89 -8.13 -23.20
CA GLY A 248 3.24 -8.01 -24.50
C GLY A 248 2.13 -6.93 -24.59
N ALA A 249 2.12 -5.93 -23.71
CA ALA A 249 1.27 -4.74 -23.91
C ALA A 249 1.85 -3.85 -25.03
N GLU A 250 0.98 -3.28 -25.88
CA GLU A 250 1.34 -2.31 -26.92
C GLU A 250 1.44 -0.86 -26.39
#